data_b2a6d2decc9fd02899b7a5afd7a9fc1c
#
_entry.id   b2a6d2decc9fd02899b7a5afd7a9fc1c
#
_cell.length_a   1.000
_cell.length_b   1.000
_cell.length_c   1.000
_cell.angle_alpha   90.00
_cell.angle_beta   90.00
_cell.angle_gamma   90.00
#
_symmetry.space_group_name_H-M   'P 1'
#
loop_
_entity.id
_entity.type
_entity.pdbx_description
1 polymer ?
#
loop_
_entity_poly.entity_id
_entity_poly.type
_entity_poly.pdbx_seq_one_letter_code
_entity_poly.pdbx_strand_id
1 'polypeptide(L)'
;MREPARYSAIQIALHWAVFALVVVQLLTGGLMSDYFRALMRAGEDRPIMGNAVWHMVSGILILIFMLTRLALRLTHGAPPAKADSPGWDKVLSKLNHWLFYVVLIAMPVVGLAAYLIPSEAMGELHENTVPVLLALVALHLAGVVYHQFIRKDGLIRRMTRPEQGVERVPPVDPRRRG
;
A
#
# COMPACT_ATOMS: atom_id res chain seq x y z
N MET A 1 -0.72 24.76 2.72
CA MET A 1 0.43 23.96 2.20
C MET A 1 0.23 23.77 0.71
N ARG A 2 1.25 23.96 -0.13
CA ARG A 2 1.13 23.72 -1.59
C ARG A 2 1.09 22.22 -1.85
N GLU A 3 0.15 21.74 -2.63
CA GLU A 3 0.11 20.35 -3.05
C GLU A 3 1.33 20.01 -3.89
N PRO A 4 2.00 18.85 -3.64
CA PRO A 4 3.20 18.47 -4.38
C PRO A 4 2.86 18.16 -5.85
N ALA A 5 3.72 18.53 -6.79
CA ALA A 5 3.51 18.26 -8.22
C ALA A 5 3.69 16.75 -8.55
N ARG A 6 4.51 16.05 -7.79
CA ARG A 6 4.83 14.61 -7.95
C ARG A 6 5.04 13.95 -6.59
N TYR A 7 5.03 12.62 -6.56
CA TYR A 7 5.39 11.85 -5.39
C TYR A 7 6.91 11.89 -5.13
N SER A 8 7.29 11.90 -3.84
CA SER A 8 8.68 11.76 -3.44
C SER A 8 9.21 10.35 -3.73
N ALA A 9 10.53 10.20 -3.83
CA ALA A 9 11.17 8.89 -4.04
C ALA A 9 10.78 7.87 -2.97
N ILE A 10 10.67 8.31 -1.70
CA ILE A 10 10.27 7.43 -0.60
C ILE A 10 8.81 6.98 -0.70
N GLN A 11 7.88 7.84 -1.13
CA GLN A 11 6.49 7.45 -1.35
C GLN A 11 6.36 6.41 -2.47
N ILE A 12 7.16 6.55 -3.54
CA ILE A 12 7.24 5.59 -4.65
C ILE A 12 7.84 4.27 -4.17
N ALA A 13 8.99 4.30 -3.49
CA ALA A 13 9.65 3.10 -2.99
C ALA A 13 8.75 2.30 -2.03
N LEU A 14 8.09 2.97 -1.08
CA LEU A 14 7.14 2.35 -0.17
C LEU A 14 5.91 1.75 -0.90
N HIS A 15 5.45 2.37 -2.00
CA HIS A 15 4.37 1.81 -2.80
C HIS A 15 4.75 0.47 -3.39
N TRP A 16 5.90 0.40 -4.06
CA TRP A 16 6.37 -0.83 -4.68
C TRP A 16 6.79 -1.89 -3.66
N ALA A 17 7.34 -1.48 -2.52
CA ALA A 17 7.64 -2.40 -1.42
C ALA A 17 6.38 -3.05 -0.85
N VAL A 18 5.31 -2.27 -0.60
CA VAL A 18 4.01 -2.81 -0.15
C VAL A 18 3.44 -3.74 -1.21
N PHE A 19 3.50 -3.38 -2.50
CA PHE A 19 3.05 -4.28 -3.57
C PHE A 19 3.77 -5.63 -3.53
N ALA A 20 5.11 -5.63 -3.45
CA ALA A 20 5.89 -6.87 -3.37
C ALA A 20 5.54 -7.70 -2.13
N LEU A 21 5.38 -7.06 -0.97
CA LEU A 21 5.00 -7.74 0.27
C LEU A 21 3.58 -8.31 0.22
N VAL A 22 2.63 -7.64 -0.45
CA VAL A 22 1.27 -8.19 -0.67
C VAL A 22 1.34 -9.45 -1.53
N VAL A 23 2.19 -9.50 -2.55
CA VAL A 23 2.41 -10.73 -3.31
C VAL A 23 2.94 -11.86 -2.41
N VAL A 24 3.92 -11.58 -1.55
CA VAL A 24 4.42 -12.56 -0.55
C VAL A 24 3.29 -13.03 0.37
N GLN A 25 2.43 -12.14 0.85
CA GLN A 25 1.27 -12.49 1.68
C GLN A 25 0.32 -13.48 0.98
N LEU A 26 0.00 -13.22 -0.27
CA LEU A 26 -0.89 -14.09 -1.05
C LEU A 26 -0.26 -15.48 -1.29
N LEU A 27 1.05 -15.54 -1.52
CA LEU A 27 1.77 -16.81 -1.73
C LEU A 27 1.93 -17.63 -0.44
N THR A 28 1.95 -16.98 0.72
CA THR A 28 2.23 -17.63 2.01
C THR A 28 0.99 -17.80 2.89
N GLY A 29 -0.14 -17.19 2.52
CA GLY A 29 -1.37 -17.15 3.32
C GLY A 29 -1.94 -18.55 3.61
N GLY A 30 -2.01 -19.43 2.62
CA GLY A 30 -2.49 -20.80 2.81
C GLY A 30 -1.67 -21.60 3.85
N LEU A 31 -0.34 -21.44 3.82
CA LEU A 31 0.56 -22.10 4.78
C LEU A 31 0.39 -21.53 6.20
N MET A 32 0.10 -20.23 6.32
CA MET A 32 -0.20 -19.61 7.60
C MET A 32 -1.56 -20.08 8.14
N SER A 33 -2.57 -20.23 7.30
CA SER A 33 -3.88 -20.76 7.68
C SER A 33 -3.78 -22.20 8.17
N ASP A 34 -2.96 -23.05 7.53
CA ASP A 34 -2.74 -24.43 7.97
C ASP A 34 -2.02 -24.48 9.32
N TYR A 35 -1.01 -23.64 9.50
CA TYR A 35 -0.32 -23.50 10.78
C TYR A 35 -1.29 -23.05 11.89
N PHE A 36 -2.07 -22.00 11.65
CA PHE A 36 -3.02 -21.44 12.62
C PHE A 36 -4.09 -22.45 13.01
N ARG A 37 -4.67 -23.17 12.04
CA ARG A 37 -5.63 -24.24 12.31
C ARG A 37 -5.03 -25.39 13.13
N ALA A 38 -3.77 -25.75 12.89
CA ALA A 38 -3.06 -26.74 13.68
C ALA A 38 -2.82 -26.26 15.12
N LEU A 39 -2.44 -24.99 15.31
CA LEU A 39 -2.29 -24.37 16.62
C LEU A 39 -3.61 -24.41 17.42
N MET A 40 -4.72 -24.01 16.81
CA MET A 40 -6.05 -24.00 17.46
C MET A 40 -6.54 -25.39 17.85
N ARG A 41 -6.24 -26.44 17.06
CA ARG A 41 -6.65 -27.81 17.35
C ARG A 41 -5.80 -28.48 18.44
N ALA A 42 -4.51 -28.21 18.46
CA ALA A 42 -3.57 -28.88 19.36
C ALA A 42 -3.53 -28.25 20.75
N GLY A 43 -3.95 -26.98 20.89
CA GLY A 43 -3.85 -26.21 22.14
C GLY A 43 -2.41 -26.03 22.62
N GLU A 44 -1.43 -26.33 21.77
CA GLU A 44 -0.01 -26.26 22.08
C GLU A 44 0.61 -25.02 21.47
N ASP A 45 1.48 -24.40 22.24
CA ASP A 45 2.32 -23.27 21.83
C ASP A 45 3.43 -23.82 20.93
N ARG A 46 3.16 -23.87 19.62
CA ARG A 46 4.15 -24.33 18.62
C ARG A 46 4.88 -23.12 18.05
N PRO A 47 6.22 -23.16 17.97
CA PRO A 47 6.96 -22.09 17.35
C PRO A 47 6.58 -21.96 15.87
N ILE A 48 6.41 -20.72 15.39
CA ILE A 48 6.20 -20.46 13.97
C ILE A 48 7.44 -20.93 13.21
N MET A 49 7.24 -21.80 12.22
CA MET A 49 8.32 -22.38 11.43
C MET A 49 8.03 -22.29 9.93
N GLY A 50 9.10 -22.34 9.14
CA GLY A 50 8.98 -22.40 7.69
C GLY A 50 8.33 -21.16 7.07
N ASN A 51 7.44 -21.39 6.12
CA ASN A 51 6.82 -20.32 5.33
C ASN A 51 5.81 -19.46 6.12
N ALA A 52 5.29 -19.93 7.26
CA ALA A 52 4.43 -19.12 8.13
C ALA A 52 5.18 -17.92 8.73
N VAL A 53 6.51 -18.05 8.95
CA VAL A 53 7.37 -16.93 9.36
C VAL A 53 7.36 -15.81 8.32
N TRP A 54 7.42 -16.15 7.03
CA TRP A 54 7.39 -15.15 5.96
C TRP A 54 6.08 -14.39 5.90
N HIS A 55 4.96 -15.07 6.15
CA HIS A 55 3.65 -14.43 6.25
C HIS A 55 3.62 -13.42 7.41
N MET A 56 4.05 -13.81 8.58
CA MET A 56 4.07 -12.92 9.75
C MET A 56 5.02 -11.74 9.56
N VAL A 57 6.27 -11.98 9.14
CA VAL A 57 7.27 -10.92 8.96
C VAL A 57 6.82 -9.94 7.89
N SER A 58 6.36 -10.43 6.73
CA SER A 58 5.88 -9.55 5.66
C SER A 58 4.62 -8.78 6.05
N GLY A 59 3.73 -9.36 6.87
CA GLY A 59 2.55 -8.69 7.42
C GLY A 59 2.92 -7.52 8.34
N ILE A 60 3.89 -7.73 9.24
CA ILE A 60 4.41 -6.66 10.11
C ILE A 60 5.07 -5.55 9.28
N LEU A 61 5.83 -5.89 8.26
CA LEU A 61 6.45 -4.91 7.36
C LEU A 61 5.39 -4.11 6.57
N ILE A 62 4.31 -4.76 6.10
CA ILE A 62 3.18 -4.07 5.48
C ILE A 62 2.59 -3.06 6.45
N LEU A 63 2.34 -3.44 7.70
CA LEU A 63 1.79 -2.53 8.71
C LEU A 63 2.67 -1.30 8.90
N ILE A 64 3.98 -1.50 9.11
CA ILE A 64 4.95 -0.41 9.29
C ILE A 64 4.97 0.51 8.06
N PHE A 65 5.05 -0.07 6.85
CA PHE A 65 5.12 0.71 5.62
C PHE A 65 3.81 1.44 5.33
N MET A 66 2.66 0.85 5.65
CA MET A 66 1.36 1.50 5.46
C MET A 66 1.14 2.64 6.45
N LEU A 67 1.56 2.50 7.71
CA LEU A 67 1.54 3.60 8.68
C LEU A 67 2.48 4.74 8.24
N THR A 68 3.67 4.42 7.76
CA THR A 68 4.60 5.41 7.19
C THR A 68 4.00 6.10 5.97
N ARG A 69 3.38 5.35 5.04
CA ARG A 69 2.69 5.92 3.88
C ARG A 69 1.53 6.82 4.28
N LEU A 70 0.76 6.43 5.29
CA LEU A 70 -0.33 7.25 5.82
C LEU A 70 0.20 8.55 6.42
N ALA A 71 1.25 8.50 7.23
CA ALA A 71 1.90 9.68 7.78
C ALA A 71 2.41 10.62 6.67
N LEU A 72 3.10 10.09 5.66
CA LEU A 72 3.55 10.87 4.51
C LEU A 72 2.39 11.46 3.71
N ARG A 73 1.28 10.73 3.58
CA ARG A 73 0.07 11.22 2.91
C ARG A 73 -0.56 12.40 3.64
N LEU A 74 -0.58 12.35 4.97
CA LEU A 74 -1.18 13.41 5.80
C LEU A 74 -0.26 14.63 5.93
N THR A 75 1.06 14.45 5.92
CA THR A 75 2.03 15.54 6.12
C THR A 75 2.48 16.18 4.79
N HIS A 76 2.77 15.39 3.78
CA HIS A 76 3.29 15.86 2.48
C HIS A 76 2.21 15.90 1.39
N GLY A 77 1.06 15.29 1.63
CA GLY A 77 -0.04 15.22 0.66
C GLY A 77 0.23 14.22 -0.48
N ALA A 78 -0.52 14.38 -1.54
CA ALA A 78 -0.35 13.64 -2.79
C ALA A 78 -0.65 14.57 -3.98
N PRO A 79 -0.04 14.32 -5.13
CA PRO A 79 -0.32 15.08 -6.35
C PRO A 79 -1.81 15.05 -6.66
N PRO A 80 -2.41 16.19 -7.03
CA PRO A 80 -3.82 16.26 -7.36
C PRO A 80 -4.14 15.41 -8.59
N ALA A 81 -5.38 14.96 -8.68
CA ALA A 81 -5.91 14.37 -9.90
C ALA A 81 -5.81 15.40 -11.04
N LYS A 82 -5.66 14.93 -12.28
CA LYS A 82 -5.65 15.84 -13.41
C LYS A 82 -6.96 16.64 -13.50
N ALA A 83 -6.86 17.90 -13.89
CA ALA A 83 -8.02 18.81 -13.96
C ALA A 83 -9.12 18.28 -14.89
N ASP A 84 -8.72 17.65 -15.99
CA ASP A 84 -9.59 17.07 -17.04
C ASP A 84 -10.17 15.69 -16.66
N SER A 85 -9.84 15.14 -15.48
CA SER A 85 -10.41 13.85 -15.05
C SER A 85 -11.89 14.01 -14.68
N PRO A 86 -12.76 13.06 -15.11
CA PRO A 86 -14.18 13.05 -14.72
C PRO A 86 -14.36 13.02 -13.20
N GLY A 87 -15.46 13.57 -12.70
CA GLY A 87 -15.75 13.62 -11.26
C GLY A 87 -15.81 12.23 -10.62
N TRP A 88 -16.46 11.26 -11.29
CA TRP A 88 -16.58 9.88 -10.82
C TRP A 88 -15.21 9.20 -10.66
N ASP A 89 -14.29 9.43 -11.60
CA ASP A 89 -12.93 8.89 -11.60
C ASP A 89 -12.13 9.40 -10.37
N LYS A 90 -12.21 10.70 -10.09
CA LYS A 90 -11.59 11.31 -8.91
C LYS A 90 -12.12 10.72 -7.60
N VAL A 91 -13.44 10.52 -7.51
CA VAL A 91 -14.09 9.93 -6.32
C VAL A 91 -13.68 8.47 -6.16
N LEU A 92 -13.80 7.67 -7.22
CA LEU A 92 -13.48 6.24 -7.19
C LEU A 92 -12.01 6.00 -6.85
N SER A 93 -11.10 6.73 -7.48
CA SER A 93 -9.67 6.66 -7.19
C SER A 93 -9.36 7.02 -5.73
N LYS A 94 -9.95 8.11 -5.22
CA LYS A 94 -9.78 8.53 -3.83
C LYS A 94 -10.32 7.47 -2.86
N LEU A 95 -11.52 6.97 -3.10
CA LEU A 95 -12.16 5.95 -2.26
C LEU A 95 -11.32 4.66 -2.22
N ASN A 96 -10.92 4.16 -3.38
CA ASN A 96 -10.10 2.94 -3.47
C ASN A 96 -8.79 3.07 -2.69
N HIS A 97 -8.09 4.20 -2.79
CA HIS A 97 -6.86 4.43 -2.02
C HIS A 97 -7.10 4.50 -0.51
N TRP A 98 -8.19 5.13 -0.05
CA TRP A 98 -8.52 5.16 1.37
C TRP A 98 -8.91 3.79 1.91
N LEU A 99 -9.65 3.00 1.12
CA LEU A 99 -9.95 1.60 1.47
C LEU A 99 -8.68 0.75 1.57
N PHE A 100 -7.67 0.96 0.72
CA PHE A 100 -6.37 0.31 0.90
C PHE A 100 -5.71 0.68 2.22
N TYR A 101 -5.73 1.93 2.66
CA TYR A 101 -5.21 2.29 3.98
C TYR A 101 -5.95 1.54 5.09
N VAL A 102 -7.27 1.51 5.05
CA VAL A 102 -8.08 0.80 6.06
C VAL A 102 -7.75 -0.69 6.05
N VAL A 103 -7.84 -1.36 4.92
CA VAL A 103 -7.67 -2.80 4.81
C VAL A 103 -6.23 -3.22 5.11
N LEU A 104 -5.22 -2.58 4.50
CA LEU A 104 -3.81 -2.96 4.68
C LEU A 104 -3.21 -2.55 6.04
N ILE A 105 -3.91 -1.76 6.86
CA ILE A 105 -3.57 -1.51 8.25
C ILE A 105 -4.36 -2.45 9.17
N ALA A 106 -5.67 -2.57 8.99
CA ALA A 106 -6.51 -3.39 9.85
C ALA A 106 -6.18 -4.89 9.75
N MET A 107 -5.94 -5.37 8.55
CA MET A 107 -5.71 -6.80 8.27
C MET A 107 -4.47 -7.35 9.02
N PRO A 108 -3.27 -6.73 8.95
CA PRO A 108 -2.13 -7.18 9.74
C PRO A 108 -2.35 -7.07 11.25
N VAL A 109 -3.07 -6.03 11.72
CA VAL A 109 -3.40 -5.86 13.14
C VAL A 109 -4.29 -7.02 13.62
N VAL A 110 -5.34 -7.36 12.87
CA VAL A 110 -6.25 -8.47 13.20
C VAL A 110 -5.50 -9.80 13.14
N GLY A 111 -4.65 -10.04 12.15
CA GLY A 111 -3.85 -11.26 12.03
C GLY A 111 -2.85 -11.42 13.18
N LEU A 112 -2.18 -10.33 13.57
CA LEU A 112 -1.28 -10.34 14.71
C LEU A 112 -2.04 -10.58 16.04
N ALA A 113 -3.20 -9.96 16.22
CA ALA A 113 -4.06 -10.16 17.37
C ALA A 113 -4.55 -11.61 17.46
N ALA A 114 -4.95 -12.22 16.33
CA ALA A 114 -5.37 -13.61 16.26
C ALA A 114 -4.26 -14.57 16.70
N TYR A 115 -3.01 -14.23 16.42
CA TYR A 115 -1.84 -15.02 16.82
C TYR A 115 -1.47 -14.81 18.30
N LEU A 116 -1.42 -13.55 18.79
CA LEU A 116 -1.02 -13.23 20.16
C LEU A 116 -2.06 -13.62 21.20
N ILE A 117 -3.33 -13.57 20.82
CA ILE A 117 -4.47 -13.96 21.64
C ILE A 117 -5.27 -14.96 20.80
N PRO A 118 -4.88 -16.27 20.79
CA PRO A 118 -5.43 -17.26 19.89
C PRO A 118 -6.96 -17.21 19.84
N SER A 119 -7.51 -16.83 18.67
CA SER A 119 -8.93 -16.59 18.45
C SER A 119 -9.33 -16.99 17.04
N GLU A 120 -10.17 -18.01 16.92
CA GLU A 120 -10.73 -18.45 15.63
C GLU A 120 -11.46 -17.30 14.94
N ALA A 121 -12.29 -16.55 15.65
CA ALA A 121 -13.06 -15.45 15.08
C ALA A 121 -12.17 -14.35 14.46
N MET A 122 -11.04 -14.02 15.10
CA MET A 122 -10.07 -13.07 14.53
C MET A 122 -9.34 -13.66 13.32
N GLY A 123 -8.99 -14.95 13.36
CA GLY A 123 -8.41 -15.66 12.22
C GLY A 123 -9.34 -15.67 11.02
N GLU A 124 -10.62 -16.02 11.24
CA GLU A 124 -11.65 -15.98 10.21
C GLU A 124 -11.88 -14.56 9.65
N LEU A 125 -11.93 -13.53 10.51
CA LEU A 125 -12.06 -12.15 10.07
C LEU A 125 -10.89 -11.74 9.17
N HIS A 126 -9.65 -12.09 9.55
CA HIS A 126 -8.47 -11.85 8.74
C HIS A 126 -8.57 -12.55 7.37
N GLU A 127 -8.89 -13.84 7.36
CA GLU A 127 -8.99 -14.66 6.14
C GLU A 127 -10.13 -14.16 5.24
N ASN A 128 -11.30 -13.87 5.79
CA ASN A 128 -12.47 -13.36 5.06
C ASN A 128 -12.28 -11.94 4.50
N THR A 129 -11.25 -11.21 4.93
CA THR A 129 -10.91 -9.90 4.37
C THR A 129 -10.07 -10.04 3.08
N VAL A 130 -9.48 -11.21 2.79
CA VAL A 130 -8.67 -11.44 1.58
C VAL A 130 -9.45 -11.17 0.28
N PRO A 131 -10.70 -11.66 0.09
CA PRO A 131 -11.48 -11.34 -1.10
C PRO A 131 -11.72 -9.83 -1.29
N VAL A 132 -11.89 -9.08 -0.19
CA VAL A 132 -12.04 -7.62 -0.23
C VAL A 132 -10.75 -6.96 -0.71
N LEU A 133 -9.61 -7.39 -0.18
CA LEU A 133 -8.30 -6.90 -0.66
C LEU A 133 -8.09 -7.19 -2.15
N LEU A 134 -8.41 -8.40 -2.60
CA LEU A 134 -8.29 -8.78 -4.01
C LEU A 134 -9.20 -7.95 -4.92
N ALA A 135 -10.43 -7.65 -4.48
CA ALA A 135 -11.33 -6.78 -5.23
C ALA A 135 -10.78 -5.34 -5.34
N LEU A 136 -10.20 -4.81 -4.24
CA LEU A 136 -9.55 -3.49 -4.26
C LEU A 136 -8.33 -3.47 -5.20
N VAL A 137 -7.51 -4.53 -5.19
CA VAL A 137 -6.36 -4.68 -6.11
C VAL A 137 -6.84 -4.74 -7.56
N ALA A 138 -7.86 -5.54 -7.85
CA ALA A 138 -8.42 -5.64 -9.20
C ALA A 138 -8.95 -4.28 -9.69
N LEU A 139 -9.70 -3.56 -8.85
CA LEU A 139 -10.20 -2.22 -9.16
C LEU A 139 -9.05 -1.22 -9.37
N HIS A 140 -8.00 -1.29 -8.56
CA HIS A 140 -6.82 -0.45 -8.71
C HIS A 140 -6.10 -0.70 -10.04
N LEU A 141 -5.87 -1.96 -10.38
CA LEU A 141 -5.24 -2.34 -11.63
C LEU A 141 -6.10 -1.97 -12.84
N ALA A 142 -7.42 -2.13 -12.76
CA ALA A 142 -8.35 -1.68 -13.80
C ALA A 142 -8.25 -0.16 -14.00
N GLY A 143 -8.17 0.62 -12.92
CA GLY A 143 -7.91 2.06 -12.97
C GLY A 143 -6.58 2.38 -13.65
N VAL A 144 -5.50 1.67 -13.30
CA VAL A 144 -4.17 1.84 -13.93
C VAL A 144 -4.25 1.57 -15.45
N VAL A 145 -4.90 0.48 -15.86
CA VAL A 145 -5.09 0.13 -17.28
C VAL A 145 -5.93 1.20 -17.99
N TYR A 146 -7.03 1.65 -17.40
CA TYR A 146 -7.87 2.72 -17.93
C TYR A 146 -7.08 4.00 -18.18
N HIS A 147 -6.33 4.46 -17.18
CA HIS A 147 -5.51 5.67 -17.30
C HIS A 147 -4.36 5.52 -18.29
N GLN A 148 -3.74 4.33 -18.37
CA GLN A 148 -2.60 4.10 -19.26
C GLN A 148 -3.02 4.00 -20.73
N PHE A 149 -4.08 3.25 -21.05
CA PHE A 149 -4.42 2.87 -22.42
C PHE A 149 -5.59 3.68 -23.00
N ILE A 150 -6.56 4.06 -22.18
CA ILE A 150 -7.76 4.79 -22.62
C ILE A 150 -7.53 6.29 -22.46
N ARG A 151 -7.18 6.75 -21.23
CA ARG A 151 -6.94 8.16 -20.95
C ARG A 151 -5.59 8.66 -21.45
N LYS A 152 -4.58 7.79 -21.53
CA LYS A 152 -3.20 8.09 -21.94
C LYS A 152 -2.59 9.27 -21.19
N ASP A 153 -2.92 9.39 -19.90
CA ASP A 153 -2.61 10.56 -19.09
C ASP A 153 -1.26 10.44 -18.33
N GLY A 154 -0.56 9.31 -18.50
CA GLY A 154 0.77 9.09 -17.93
C GLY A 154 0.77 8.89 -16.41
N LEU A 155 -0.32 8.39 -15.82
CA LEU A 155 -0.45 8.17 -14.38
C LEU A 155 0.67 7.27 -13.83
N ILE A 156 1.06 6.21 -14.56
CA ILE A 156 2.16 5.30 -14.18
C ILE A 156 3.47 6.07 -13.98
N ARG A 157 3.75 7.07 -14.79
CA ARG A 157 4.99 7.88 -14.68
C ARG A 157 5.09 8.60 -13.34
N ARG A 158 3.97 8.88 -12.67
CA ARG A 158 3.96 9.48 -11.33
C ARG A 158 4.44 8.50 -10.25
N MET A 159 4.32 7.18 -10.50
CA MET A 159 4.76 6.11 -9.60
C MET A 159 6.09 5.46 -10.02
N THR A 160 6.76 5.99 -11.05
CA THR A 160 8.06 5.50 -11.52
C THR A 160 9.14 6.58 -11.57
N ARG A 161 8.74 7.86 -11.58
CA ARG A 161 9.69 8.99 -11.64
C ARG A 161 9.40 9.96 -10.51
N PRO A 162 10.31 10.05 -9.51
CA PRO A 162 10.16 10.97 -8.40
C PRO A 162 10.21 12.43 -8.85
N GLU A 163 9.77 13.31 -7.98
CA GLU A 163 9.98 14.74 -8.12
C GLU A 163 11.50 15.00 -8.16
N GLN A 164 11.98 15.53 -9.27
CA GLN A 164 13.36 16.05 -9.33
C GLN A 164 13.37 17.30 -8.45
N GLY A 165 14.27 17.34 -7.46
CA GLY A 165 14.44 18.53 -6.63
C GLY A 165 14.54 19.76 -7.54
N VAL A 166 13.86 20.84 -7.17
CA VAL A 166 13.96 22.11 -7.88
C VAL A 166 15.44 22.42 -7.98
N GLU A 167 15.99 22.29 -9.20
CA GLU A 167 17.34 22.72 -9.50
C GLU A 167 17.40 24.19 -9.09
N ARG A 168 18.16 24.48 -8.03
CA ARG A 168 18.32 25.86 -7.56
C ARG A 168 18.92 26.63 -8.74
N VAL A 169 18.07 27.42 -9.41
CA VAL A 169 18.57 28.38 -10.40
C VAL A 169 19.65 29.17 -9.68
N PRO A 170 20.91 29.08 -10.11
CA PRO A 170 21.97 29.84 -9.48
C PRO A 170 21.57 31.32 -9.48
N PRO A 171 21.88 32.09 -8.44
CA PRO A 171 21.55 33.50 -8.38
C PRO A 171 22.07 34.18 -9.63
N VAL A 172 21.21 34.92 -10.32
CA VAL A 172 21.60 35.71 -11.49
C VAL A 172 22.69 36.69 -11.04
N ASP A 173 23.90 36.50 -11.55
CA ASP A 173 25.02 37.40 -11.26
C ASP A 173 24.65 38.80 -11.75
N PRO A 174 24.45 39.77 -10.85
CA PRO A 174 24.06 41.13 -11.26
C PRO A 174 25.12 41.84 -12.11
N ARG A 175 26.33 41.28 -12.17
CA ARG A 175 27.48 41.86 -12.96
C ARG A 175 27.44 41.47 -14.44
N ARG A 176 26.52 40.62 -14.91
CA ARG A 176 26.39 40.27 -16.34
C ARG A 176 25.44 41.17 -17.12
N ARG A 177 24.97 42.25 -16.54
CA ARG A 177 24.27 43.33 -17.29
C ARG A 177 25.22 44.47 -17.52
N GLY A 178 26.12 44.33 -18.51
CA GLY A 178 26.95 45.35 -19.10
C GLY A 178 26.83 45.27 -20.61
#